data_dfe7b3650307228af393858a248705db
#
_entry.id   dfe7b3650307228af393858a248705db
#
_cell.length_a   1.000
_cell.length_b   1.000
_cell.length_c   1.000
_cell.angle_alpha   90.00
_cell.angle_beta   90.00
_cell.angle_gamma   90.00
#
_symmetry.space_group_name_H-M   'P 1'
#
loop_
_entity.id
_entity.type
_entity.pdbx_description
1 polymer ?
#
loop_
_entity_poly.entity_id
_entity_poly.type
_entity_poly.pdbx_seq_one_letter_code
_entity_poly.pdbx_strand_id
1 'polypeptide(L)'
;MADPSATAASAPAALPARAYAWFVVGALSLLNMVSYVERQILTLLFAPIKADFKLTDTEVSLLAGAAFVIFYVVFGLLFGRLADRGNRKRIIMLGAVFWGLATTACGLAQNFIQLFVARISVGVGEASLGPSALSTISDYFPRERLARAISFYTGAQYAGAGLALVVGGLAIHLVAGLPPLDLPGLPPLRPWQMTFVIVGLGGLLALIPMFFVKEPARRGVARPAGPVRSELFGFISANRRMFAAHFSAFSISSMLGFGTVAWVPTYFIRVHEWAPQDVGYAYGSILAVMGAAGVIAGGRIAEWMESKGVVDAYFVLPMISLSATAVFFISAMLFAPTAEIALGLIVCSTFLSSFPVSLIITALQATSPNQLRGQLTSVYYFVANILGVASGPTVVALLTDYVYRDEMAVGRSLATASAVITPIVVIILAFGRPGLREGLARAAQLYAPAAKA
;
A
#
# COMPACT_ATOMS: atom_id res chain seq x y z
N MET A 1 -40.00 -36.50 -28.67
CA MET A 1 -38.68 -36.19 -29.21
C MET A 1 -38.06 -35.20 -28.23
N ALA A 2 -37.13 -35.63 -27.38
CA ALA A 2 -36.41 -34.80 -26.43
C ALA A 2 -35.26 -34.12 -27.17
N ASP A 3 -35.11 -32.82 -26.95
CA ASP A 3 -34.09 -31.96 -27.55
C ASP A 3 -32.67 -32.37 -27.04
N PRO A 4 -31.71 -32.75 -27.92
CA PRO A 4 -30.39 -33.19 -27.53
C PRO A 4 -29.39 -32.08 -27.27
N SER A 5 -29.82 -30.81 -27.08
CA SER A 5 -28.95 -29.65 -26.90
C SER A 5 -28.80 -29.18 -25.45
N ALA A 6 -29.06 -30.06 -24.47
CA ALA A 6 -28.63 -29.77 -23.10
C ALA A 6 -27.09 -29.77 -23.04
N THR A 7 -26.51 -28.59 -23.21
CA THR A 7 -25.08 -28.29 -23.09
C THR A 7 -24.55 -28.93 -21.78
N ALA A 8 -23.76 -29.98 -21.91
CA ALA A 8 -23.03 -30.61 -20.84
C ALA A 8 -22.18 -29.53 -20.16
N ALA A 9 -22.54 -29.16 -18.94
CA ALA A 9 -21.70 -28.32 -18.08
C ALA A 9 -20.36 -29.05 -17.94
N SER A 10 -19.32 -28.52 -18.59
CA SER A 10 -17.96 -29.08 -18.52
C SER A 10 -17.56 -29.20 -17.05
N ALA A 11 -17.15 -30.40 -16.64
CA ALA A 11 -16.66 -30.64 -15.28
C ALA A 11 -15.60 -29.58 -14.90
N PRO A 12 -15.63 -29.03 -13.68
CA PRO A 12 -14.67 -28.01 -13.27
C PRO A 12 -13.25 -28.57 -13.43
N ALA A 13 -12.41 -27.84 -14.20
CA ALA A 13 -11.03 -28.25 -14.45
C ALA A 13 -10.31 -28.61 -13.13
N ALA A 14 -9.57 -29.72 -13.10
CA ALA A 14 -8.87 -30.18 -11.91
C ALA A 14 -7.93 -29.08 -11.34
N LEU A 15 -7.84 -28.97 -10.00
CA LEU A 15 -6.89 -28.04 -9.37
C LEU A 15 -5.46 -28.47 -9.68
N PRO A 16 -4.55 -27.54 -10.00
CA PRO A 16 -3.14 -27.86 -10.20
C PRO A 16 -2.52 -28.39 -8.90
N ALA A 17 -1.35 -29.06 -9.02
CA ALA A 17 -0.60 -29.54 -7.88
C ALA A 17 -0.37 -28.41 -6.86
N ARG A 18 -0.53 -28.71 -5.58
CA ARG A 18 -0.44 -27.73 -4.48
C ARG A 18 0.87 -26.94 -4.50
N ALA A 19 2.00 -27.63 -4.76
CA ALA A 19 3.32 -26.97 -4.84
C ALA A 19 3.37 -25.93 -5.95
N TYR A 20 2.77 -26.24 -7.11
CA TYR A 20 2.73 -25.31 -8.23
C TYR A 20 1.82 -24.10 -7.94
N ALA A 21 0.69 -24.28 -7.27
CA ALA A 21 -0.16 -23.16 -6.88
C ALA A 21 0.59 -22.19 -5.93
N TRP A 22 1.37 -22.72 -4.98
CA TRP A 22 2.21 -21.90 -4.11
C TRP A 22 3.40 -21.24 -4.84
N PHE A 23 3.99 -21.91 -5.83
CA PHE A 23 4.98 -21.29 -6.72
C PHE A 23 4.38 -20.05 -7.43
N VAL A 24 3.16 -20.15 -7.94
CA VAL A 24 2.47 -19.02 -8.59
C VAL A 24 2.28 -17.86 -7.60
N VAL A 25 1.81 -18.15 -6.38
CA VAL A 25 1.69 -17.10 -5.33
C VAL A 25 3.05 -16.49 -5.03
N GLY A 26 4.11 -17.29 -4.91
CA GLY A 26 5.47 -16.81 -4.69
C GLY A 26 5.96 -15.88 -5.81
N ALA A 27 5.74 -16.24 -7.08
CA ALA A 27 6.08 -15.42 -8.23
C ALA A 27 5.34 -14.09 -8.25
N LEU A 28 4.04 -14.10 -7.98
CA LEU A 28 3.23 -12.88 -7.88
C LEU A 28 3.63 -12.01 -6.68
N SER A 29 3.96 -12.62 -5.55
CA SER A 29 4.46 -11.93 -4.36
C SER A 29 5.80 -11.26 -4.60
N LEU A 30 6.70 -11.92 -5.32
CA LEU A 30 7.99 -11.34 -5.71
C LEU A 30 7.80 -10.09 -6.57
N LEU A 31 6.93 -10.14 -7.59
CA LEU A 31 6.61 -8.96 -8.40
C LEU A 31 6.02 -7.84 -7.55
N ASN A 32 5.14 -8.18 -6.60
CA ASN A 32 4.56 -7.20 -5.69
C ASN A 32 5.61 -6.54 -4.78
N MET A 33 6.58 -7.32 -4.27
CA MET A 33 7.71 -6.77 -3.51
C MET A 33 8.56 -5.83 -4.33
N VAL A 34 8.90 -6.22 -5.57
CA VAL A 34 9.73 -5.41 -6.49
C VAL A 34 9.02 -4.10 -6.83
N SER A 35 7.72 -4.11 -7.08
CA SER A 35 6.96 -2.86 -7.32
C SER A 35 7.07 -1.89 -6.13
N TYR A 36 7.08 -2.41 -4.89
CA TYR A 36 7.31 -1.59 -3.71
C TYR A 36 8.73 -1.02 -3.62
N VAL A 37 9.76 -1.81 -4.03
CA VAL A 37 11.15 -1.32 -4.11
C VAL A 37 11.23 -0.14 -5.08
N GLU A 38 10.70 -0.29 -6.28
CA GLU A 38 10.73 0.74 -7.33
C GLU A 38 9.94 2.00 -6.96
N ARG A 39 8.91 1.85 -6.14
CA ARG A 39 8.12 2.96 -5.61
C ARG A 39 8.86 3.72 -4.51
N GLN A 40 9.40 3.01 -3.53
CA GLN A 40 9.96 3.59 -2.30
C GLN A 40 11.36 4.16 -2.46
N ILE A 41 12.14 3.69 -3.43
CA ILE A 41 13.51 4.16 -3.65
C ILE A 41 13.58 5.68 -3.86
N LEU A 42 12.55 6.25 -4.46
CA LEU A 42 12.45 7.69 -4.68
C LEU A 42 12.61 8.49 -3.37
N THR A 43 12.08 7.98 -2.24
CA THR A 43 12.10 8.69 -0.95
C THR A 43 13.51 8.85 -0.38
N LEU A 44 14.42 7.93 -0.68
CA LEU A 44 15.84 8.02 -0.34
C LEU A 44 16.60 8.97 -1.29
N LEU A 45 16.03 9.27 -2.45
CA LEU A 45 16.64 10.09 -3.50
C LEU A 45 16.07 11.52 -3.56
N PHE A 46 15.20 11.91 -2.62
CA PHE A 46 14.61 13.26 -2.59
C PHE A 46 15.68 14.34 -2.59
N ALA A 47 16.68 14.24 -1.73
CA ALA A 47 17.73 15.26 -1.60
C ALA A 47 18.54 15.47 -2.90
N PRO A 48 19.11 14.46 -3.55
CA PRO A 48 19.85 14.64 -4.80
C PRO A 48 18.96 15.09 -5.97
N ILE A 49 17.73 14.58 -6.10
CA ILE A 49 16.80 15.01 -7.16
C ILE A 49 16.42 16.48 -6.98
N LYS A 50 16.14 16.90 -5.74
CA LYS A 50 15.82 18.28 -5.39
C LYS A 50 16.98 19.21 -5.74
N ALA A 51 18.20 18.86 -5.36
CA ALA A 51 19.39 19.65 -5.64
C ALA A 51 19.63 19.81 -7.16
N ASP A 52 19.46 18.72 -7.92
CA ASP A 52 19.72 18.71 -9.35
C ASP A 52 18.73 19.53 -10.18
N PHE A 53 17.44 19.42 -9.85
CA PHE A 53 16.38 20.12 -10.59
C PHE A 53 15.93 21.41 -9.92
N LYS A 54 16.57 21.79 -8.78
CA LYS A 54 16.25 23.00 -7.99
C LYS A 54 14.78 23.04 -7.57
N LEU A 55 14.27 21.92 -7.09
CA LEU A 55 12.86 21.74 -6.70
C LEU A 55 12.61 22.16 -5.25
N THR A 56 11.37 22.48 -4.96
CA THR A 56 10.84 22.59 -3.59
C THR A 56 10.52 21.20 -3.03
N ASP A 57 10.35 21.08 -1.72
CA ASP A 57 9.90 19.83 -1.10
C ASP A 57 8.50 19.44 -1.59
N THR A 58 7.65 20.44 -1.86
CA THR A 58 6.32 20.21 -2.43
C THR A 58 6.40 19.56 -3.82
N GLU A 59 7.24 20.07 -4.73
CA GLU A 59 7.41 19.49 -6.07
C GLU A 59 7.94 18.05 -6.01
N VAL A 60 8.94 17.79 -5.17
CA VAL A 60 9.46 16.42 -4.99
C VAL A 60 8.40 15.48 -4.40
N SER A 61 7.56 15.96 -3.49
CA SER A 61 6.47 15.18 -2.91
C SER A 61 5.43 14.73 -3.93
N LEU A 62 5.16 15.56 -4.95
CA LEU A 62 4.25 15.21 -6.05
C LEU A 62 4.74 13.99 -6.85
N LEU A 63 6.06 13.80 -6.99
CA LEU A 63 6.65 12.62 -7.64
C LEU A 63 6.37 11.34 -6.86
N ALA A 64 6.36 11.39 -5.52
CA ALA A 64 6.12 10.23 -4.67
C ALA A 64 4.64 9.90 -4.50
N GLY A 65 3.80 10.92 -4.46
CA GLY A 65 2.35 10.81 -4.20
C GLY A 65 1.51 10.90 -5.48
N ALA A 66 1.15 12.10 -5.85
CA ALA A 66 0.12 12.38 -6.85
C ALA A 66 0.45 11.82 -8.25
N ALA A 67 1.70 11.98 -8.73
CA ALA A 67 2.12 11.52 -10.05
C ALA A 67 1.88 10.01 -10.23
N PHE A 68 2.16 9.24 -9.19
CA PHE A 68 2.00 7.80 -9.22
C PHE A 68 0.53 7.38 -8.98
N VAL A 69 -0.07 7.85 -7.87
CA VAL A 69 -1.31 7.27 -7.32
C VAL A 69 -2.54 7.58 -8.16
N ILE A 70 -2.66 8.78 -8.68
CA ILE A 70 -3.84 9.17 -9.46
C ILE A 70 -4.01 8.23 -10.67
N PHE A 71 -2.93 7.98 -11.39
CA PHE A 71 -2.95 7.12 -12.56
C PHE A 71 -3.02 5.62 -12.18
N TYR A 72 -2.35 5.21 -11.11
CA TYR A 72 -2.47 3.86 -10.55
C TYR A 72 -3.94 3.52 -10.24
N VAL A 73 -4.69 4.41 -9.61
CA VAL A 73 -6.10 4.19 -9.26
C VAL A 73 -7.00 4.17 -10.49
N VAL A 74 -6.83 5.13 -11.41
CA VAL A 74 -7.65 5.21 -12.63
C VAL A 74 -7.43 3.98 -13.52
N PHE A 75 -6.16 3.65 -13.78
CA PHE A 75 -5.83 2.49 -14.63
C PHE A 75 -6.08 1.16 -13.94
N GLY A 76 -6.05 1.10 -12.60
CA GLY A 76 -6.45 -0.08 -11.85
C GLY A 76 -7.89 -0.53 -12.13
N LEU A 77 -8.82 0.41 -12.33
CA LEU A 77 -10.19 0.10 -12.75
C LEU A 77 -10.26 -0.47 -14.18
N LEU A 78 -9.43 0.04 -15.09
CA LEU A 78 -9.33 -0.45 -16.46
C LEU A 78 -8.72 -1.86 -16.50
N PHE A 79 -7.60 -2.06 -15.81
CA PHE A 79 -6.94 -3.36 -15.74
C PHE A 79 -7.77 -4.40 -14.99
N GLY A 80 -8.59 -4.00 -14.01
CA GLY A 80 -9.57 -4.88 -13.39
C GLY A 80 -10.55 -5.47 -14.43
N ARG A 81 -11.11 -4.62 -15.31
CA ARG A 81 -12.00 -5.05 -16.40
C ARG A 81 -11.27 -5.91 -17.45
N LEU A 82 -10.03 -5.56 -17.76
CA LEU A 82 -9.20 -6.36 -18.68
C LEU A 82 -8.86 -7.72 -18.08
N ALA A 83 -8.54 -7.77 -16.78
CA ALA A 83 -8.29 -9.01 -16.05
C ALA A 83 -9.51 -9.93 -16.02
N ASP A 84 -10.73 -9.37 -16.01
CA ASP A 84 -11.97 -10.15 -16.04
C ASP A 84 -12.22 -10.85 -17.39
N ARG A 85 -11.66 -10.34 -18.48
CA ARG A 85 -11.91 -10.85 -19.85
C ARG A 85 -10.67 -11.42 -20.53
N GLY A 86 -9.48 -10.89 -20.21
CA GLY A 86 -8.23 -11.19 -20.90
C GLY A 86 -7.39 -12.29 -20.21
N ASN A 87 -6.20 -12.52 -20.76
CA ASN A 87 -5.17 -13.37 -20.18
C ASN A 87 -4.41 -12.58 -19.11
N ARG A 88 -4.63 -12.92 -17.85
CA ARG A 88 -4.07 -12.20 -16.67
C ARG A 88 -2.56 -12.27 -16.61
N LYS A 89 -1.97 -13.42 -16.98
CA LYS A 89 -0.52 -13.58 -17.09
C LYS A 89 0.07 -12.55 -18.06
N ARG A 90 -0.51 -12.40 -19.26
CA ARG A 90 -0.04 -11.42 -20.26
C ARG A 90 -0.18 -9.99 -19.75
N ILE A 91 -1.31 -9.67 -19.08
CA ILE A 91 -1.56 -8.33 -18.51
C ILE A 91 -0.48 -8.02 -17.46
N ILE A 92 -0.19 -8.94 -16.54
CA ILE A 92 0.85 -8.78 -15.51
C ILE A 92 2.21 -8.61 -16.15
N MET A 93 2.58 -9.47 -17.10
CA MET A 93 3.91 -9.44 -17.73
C MET A 93 4.14 -8.16 -18.52
N LEU A 94 3.17 -7.73 -19.34
CA LEU A 94 3.27 -6.49 -20.11
C LEU A 94 3.31 -5.26 -19.19
N GLY A 95 2.47 -5.25 -18.14
CA GLY A 95 2.50 -4.20 -17.13
C GLY A 95 3.85 -4.14 -16.41
N ALA A 96 4.41 -5.30 -16.02
CA ALA A 96 5.69 -5.37 -15.33
C ALA A 96 6.87 -4.92 -16.21
N VAL A 97 6.92 -5.31 -17.47
CA VAL A 97 7.89 -4.76 -18.43
C VAL A 97 7.72 -3.25 -18.55
N PHE A 98 6.50 -2.77 -18.69
CA PHE A 98 6.22 -1.36 -18.88
C PHE A 98 6.64 -0.53 -17.65
N TRP A 99 6.29 -0.95 -16.41
CA TRP A 99 6.70 -0.18 -15.23
C TRP A 99 8.20 -0.28 -14.95
N GLY A 100 8.87 -1.44 -15.18
CA GLY A 100 10.31 -1.56 -15.02
C GLY A 100 11.08 -0.66 -16.00
N LEU A 101 10.62 -0.59 -17.26
CA LEU A 101 11.17 0.35 -18.24
C LEU A 101 10.87 1.81 -17.87
N ALA A 102 9.69 2.10 -17.33
CA ALA A 102 9.35 3.44 -16.85
C ALA A 102 10.19 3.84 -15.63
N THR A 103 10.49 2.90 -14.71
CA THR A 103 11.42 3.12 -13.60
C THR A 103 12.84 3.39 -14.13
N THR A 104 13.29 2.64 -15.12
CA THR A 104 14.55 2.91 -15.80
C THR A 104 14.55 4.31 -16.44
N ALA A 105 13.46 4.70 -17.09
CA ALA A 105 13.29 6.04 -17.68
C ALA A 105 13.32 7.15 -16.63
N CYS A 106 12.91 6.90 -15.38
CA CYS A 106 13.14 7.88 -14.29
C CYS A 106 14.63 8.21 -14.13
N GLY A 107 15.52 7.23 -14.29
CA GLY A 107 16.97 7.43 -14.24
C GLY A 107 17.55 8.15 -15.48
N LEU A 108 16.81 8.24 -16.56
CA LEU A 108 17.21 8.97 -17.77
C LEU A 108 16.64 10.40 -17.84
N ALA A 109 15.80 10.78 -16.87
CA ALA A 109 15.18 12.08 -16.84
C ALA A 109 16.19 13.20 -16.62
N GLN A 110 16.09 14.28 -17.43
CA GLN A 110 16.96 15.45 -17.37
C GLN A 110 16.27 16.68 -16.76
N ASN A 111 14.98 16.59 -16.46
CA ASN A 111 14.19 17.64 -15.83
C ASN A 111 12.99 17.06 -15.08
N PHE A 112 12.33 17.91 -14.29
CA PHE A 112 11.17 17.54 -13.48
C PHE A 112 10.03 16.93 -14.31
N ILE A 113 9.71 17.50 -15.48
CA ILE A 113 8.57 17.04 -16.30
C ILE A 113 8.82 15.63 -16.82
N GLN A 114 10.02 15.32 -17.29
CA GLN A 114 10.37 13.97 -17.75
C GLN A 114 10.28 12.98 -16.60
N LEU A 115 10.80 13.31 -15.41
CA LEU A 115 10.71 12.48 -14.23
C LEU A 115 9.24 12.28 -13.80
N PHE A 116 8.44 13.33 -13.83
CA PHE A 116 7.01 13.29 -13.48
C PHE A 116 6.22 12.38 -14.41
N VAL A 117 6.44 12.48 -15.74
CA VAL A 117 5.80 11.62 -16.74
C VAL A 117 6.25 10.16 -16.59
N ALA A 118 7.54 9.92 -16.33
CA ALA A 118 8.04 8.59 -16.05
C ALA A 118 7.38 7.98 -14.79
N ARG A 119 7.20 8.76 -13.71
CA ARG A 119 6.49 8.33 -12.50
C ARG A 119 5.02 8.01 -12.74
N ILE A 120 4.32 8.80 -13.58
CA ILE A 120 2.97 8.47 -14.06
C ILE A 120 2.98 7.09 -14.75
N SER A 121 3.93 6.87 -15.65
CA SER A 121 4.06 5.62 -16.40
C SER A 121 4.31 4.41 -15.48
N VAL A 122 5.13 4.57 -14.43
CA VAL A 122 5.28 3.54 -13.39
C VAL A 122 3.93 3.20 -12.76
N GLY A 123 3.15 4.22 -12.34
CA GLY A 123 1.82 4.02 -11.74
C GLY A 123 0.84 3.30 -12.67
N VAL A 124 0.83 3.66 -13.96
CA VAL A 124 0.02 2.98 -14.99
C VAL A 124 0.40 1.50 -15.10
N GLY A 125 1.68 1.18 -15.20
CA GLY A 125 2.16 -0.20 -15.32
C GLY A 125 1.83 -1.05 -14.10
N GLU A 126 2.14 -0.56 -12.90
CA GLU A 126 1.89 -1.27 -11.63
C GLU A 126 0.40 -1.52 -11.38
N ALA A 127 -0.50 -0.68 -11.89
CA ALA A 127 -1.94 -0.84 -11.76
C ALA A 127 -2.47 -2.17 -12.36
N SER A 128 -1.70 -2.80 -13.26
CA SER A 128 -2.04 -4.09 -13.87
C SER A 128 -1.91 -5.28 -12.92
N LEU A 129 -1.02 -5.17 -11.89
CA LEU A 129 -0.64 -6.31 -11.05
C LEU A 129 -1.74 -6.71 -10.07
N GLY A 130 -2.23 -5.79 -9.25
CA GLY A 130 -3.13 -6.11 -8.14
C GLY A 130 -4.39 -6.88 -8.55
N PRO A 131 -5.25 -6.33 -9.43
CA PRO A 131 -6.47 -7.01 -9.87
C PRO A 131 -6.20 -8.35 -10.55
N SER A 132 -5.18 -8.41 -11.41
CA SER A 132 -4.83 -9.62 -12.16
C SER A 132 -4.26 -10.71 -11.26
N ALA A 133 -3.41 -10.35 -10.27
CA ALA A 133 -2.83 -11.29 -9.32
C ALA A 133 -3.90 -11.92 -8.41
N LEU A 134 -4.77 -11.10 -7.81
CA LEU A 134 -5.84 -11.60 -6.94
C LEU A 134 -6.81 -12.51 -7.70
N SER A 135 -7.18 -12.15 -8.94
CA SER A 135 -8.00 -12.98 -9.80
C SER A 135 -7.30 -14.30 -10.16
N THR A 136 -6.00 -14.28 -10.46
CA THR A 136 -5.22 -15.48 -10.74
C THR A 136 -5.15 -16.40 -9.52
N ILE A 137 -4.83 -15.86 -8.34
CA ILE A 137 -4.76 -16.62 -7.09
C ILE A 137 -6.10 -17.30 -6.78
N SER A 138 -7.22 -16.61 -7.02
CA SER A 138 -8.56 -17.16 -6.75
C SER A 138 -8.89 -18.40 -7.60
N ASP A 139 -8.31 -18.51 -8.79
CA ASP A 139 -8.52 -19.68 -9.67
C ASP A 139 -7.54 -20.83 -9.38
N TYR A 140 -6.44 -20.56 -8.67
CA TYR A 140 -5.46 -21.58 -8.27
C TYR A 140 -5.79 -22.29 -6.96
N PHE A 141 -6.61 -21.69 -6.08
CA PHE A 141 -6.89 -22.22 -4.76
C PHE A 141 -8.38 -22.53 -4.54
N PRO A 142 -8.69 -23.62 -3.82
CA PRO A 142 -10.04 -23.85 -3.35
C PRO A 142 -10.42 -22.83 -2.28
N ARG A 143 -11.73 -22.60 -2.06
CA ARG A 143 -12.24 -21.58 -1.13
C ARG A 143 -11.66 -21.65 0.28
N GLU A 144 -11.44 -22.88 0.79
CA GLU A 144 -10.93 -23.14 2.15
C GLU A 144 -9.48 -22.68 2.34
N ARG A 145 -8.70 -22.55 1.26
CA ARG A 145 -7.27 -22.16 1.29
C ARG A 145 -7.01 -20.79 0.66
N LEU A 146 -8.01 -20.21 0.04
CA LEU A 146 -7.88 -18.95 -0.70
C LEU A 146 -7.45 -17.80 0.23
N ALA A 147 -8.06 -17.70 1.42
CA ALA A 147 -7.70 -16.65 2.39
C ALA A 147 -6.20 -16.70 2.75
N ARG A 148 -5.64 -17.90 2.94
CA ARG A 148 -4.21 -18.08 3.26
C ARG A 148 -3.30 -17.63 2.10
N ALA A 149 -3.68 -17.95 0.86
CA ALA A 149 -2.91 -17.56 -0.33
C ALA A 149 -2.93 -16.03 -0.54
N ILE A 150 -4.11 -15.40 -0.39
CA ILE A 150 -4.25 -13.94 -0.46
C ILE A 150 -3.47 -13.26 0.67
N SER A 151 -3.53 -13.79 1.90
CA SER A 151 -2.77 -13.24 3.03
C SER A 151 -1.26 -13.31 2.79
N PHE A 152 -0.75 -14.38 2.17
CA PHE A 152 0.66 -14.47 1.81
C PHE A 152 1.04 -13.41 0.76
N TYR A 153 0.24 -13.25 -0.29
CA TYR A 153 0.45 -12.24 -1.33
C TYR A 153 0.40 -10.80 -0.77
N THR A 154 -0.59 -10.49 0.07
CA THR A 154 -0.72 -9.17 0.68
C THR A 154 0.32 -8.93 1.78
N GLY A 155 0.71 -9.97 2.52
CA GLY A 155 1.80 -9.91 3.50
C GLY A 155 3.15 -9.58 2.86
N ALA A 156 3.41 -10.08 1.67
CA ALA A 156 4.60 -9.73 0.88
C ALA A 156 4.69 -8.23 0.57
N GLN A 157 3.56 -7.53 0.48
CA GLN A 157 3.48 -6.09 0.29
C GLN A 157 4.07 -5.32 1.48
N TYR A 158 3.73 -5.72 2.71
CA TYR A 158 4.24 -5.09 3.93
C TYR A 158 5.72 -5.38 4.17
N ALA A 159 6.13 -6.64 3.97
CA ALA A 159 7.54 -6.99 4.00
C ALA A 159 8.32 -6.23 2.91
N GLY A 160 7.72 -6.07 1.73
CA GLY A 160 8.27 -5.33 0.60
C GLY A 160 8.50 -3.85 0.90
N ALA A 161 7.63 -3.20 1.67
CA ALA A 161 7.77 -1.78 1.98
C ALA A 161 9.04 -1.49 2.82
N GLY A 162 9.35 -2.31 3.82
CA GLY A 162 10.59 -2.19 4.59
C GLY A 162 11.82 -2.64 3.78
N LEU A 163 11.72 -3.79 3.09
CA LEU A 163 12.79 -4.31 2.26
C LEU A 163 13.14 -3.36 1.10
N ALA A 164 12.15 -2.59 0.62
CA ALA A 164 12.34 -1.58 -0.41
C ALA A 164 13.39 -0.53 -0.01
N LEU A 165 13.33 -0.05 1.22
CA LEU A 165 14.31 0.91 1.71
C LEU A 165 15.68 0.27 1.91
N VAL A 166 15.75 -0.98 2.39
CA VAL A 166 17.00 -1.73 2.53
C VAL A 166 17.66 -1.96 1.16
N VAL A 167 16.89 -2.45 0.16
CA VAL A 167 17.38 -2.68 -1.20
C VAL A 167 17.72 -1.35 -1.88
N GLY A 168 16.91 -0.32 -1.64
CA GLY A 168 17.19 1.04 -2.13
C GLY A 168 18.49 1.59 -1.57
N GLY A 169 18.72 1.45 -0.26
CA GLY A 169 19.98 1.83 0.40
C GLY A 169 21.18 1.06 -0.19
N LEU A 170 21.02 -0.25 -0.41
CA LEU A 170 22.06 -1.06 -1.07
C LEU A 170 22.35 -0.57 -2.50
N ALA A 171 21.32 -0.28 -3.29
CA ALA A 171 21.49 0.22 -4.64
C ALA A 171 22.24 1.57 -4.66
N ILE A 172 21.89 2.48 -3.74
CA ILE A 172 22.58 3.76 -3.57
C ILE A 172 24.06 3.53 -3.18
N HIS A 173 24.31 2.61 -2.24
CA HIS A 173 25.68 2.27 -1.83
C HIS A 173 26.53 1.72 -2.99
N LEU A 174 25.95 0.85 -3.81
CA LEU A 174 26.63 0.27 -4.96
C LEU A 174 27.03 1.31 -6.00
N VAL A 175 26.21 2.34 -6.23
CA VAL A 175 26.50 3.38 -7.22
C VAL A 175 27.35 4.53 -6.66
N ALA A 176 27.41 4.72 -5.34
CA ALA A 176 28.15 5.82 -4.72
C ALA A 176 29.65 5.83 -5.05
N GLY A 177 30.23 4.67 -5.31
CA GLY A 177 31.65 4.49 -5.68
C GLY A 177 31.90 4.41 -7.20
N LEU A 178 30.86 4.45 -8.04
CA LEU A 178 30.99 4.35 -9.48
C LEU A 178 31.23 5.71 -10.13
N PRO A 179 32.09 5.80 -11.17
CA PRO A 179 32.18 6.99 -11.97
C PRO A 179 30.85 7.27 -12.69
N PRO A 180 30.56 8.55 -13.02
CA PRO A 180 29.40 8.87 -13.85
C PRO A 180 29.38 8.03 -15.13
N LEU A 181 28.22 7.46 -15.45
CA LEU A 181 28.08 6.60 -16.62
C LEU A 181 27.79 7.46 -17.85
N ASP A 182 28.73 7.44 -18.79
CA ASP A 182 28.59 8.14 -20.07
C ASP A 182 27.80 7.27 -21.05
N LEU A 183 26.63 7.73 -21.46
CA LEU A 183 25.82 7.10 -22.49
C LEU A 183 25.81 7.98 -23.75
N PRO A 184 25.95 7.39 -24.97
CA PRO A 184 25.90 8.17 -26.21
C PRO A 184 24.60 8.98 -26.33
N GLY A 185 24.73 10.30 -26.53
CA GLY A 185 23.58 11.19 -26.71
C GLY A 185 22.89 11.66 -25.44
N LEU A 186 23.38 11.29 -24.25
CA LEU A 186 22.89 11.74 -22.95
C LEU A 186 24.03 12.38 -22.14
N PRO A 187 23.74 13.37 -21.28
CA PRO A 187 24.70 13.80 -20.28
C PRO A 187 25.10 12.63 -19.36
N PRO A 188 26.31 12.68 -18.76
CA PRO A 188 26.74 11.66 -17.79
C PRO A 188 25.69 11.44 -16.69
N LEU A 189 25.31 10.17 -16.46
CA LEU A 189 24.29 9.85 -15.46
C LEU A 189 24.84 10.06 -14.06
N ARG A 190 24.08 10.77 -13.26
CA ARG A 190 24.36 11.04 -11.83
C ARG A 190 24.07 9.80 -10.98
N PRO A 191 24.62 9.67 -9.77
CA PRO A 191 24.39 8.51 -8.92
C PRO A 191 22.91 8.18 -8.68
N TRP A 192 22.05 9.16 -8.43
CA TRP A 192 20.63 8.93 -8.26
C TRP A 192 19.95 8.39 -9.53
N GLN A 193 20.38 8.81 -10.70
CA GLN A 193 19.88 8.34 -11.99
C GLN A 193 20.30 6.88 -12.22
N MET A 194 21.58 6.54 -11.96
CA MET A 194 22.07 5.17 -12.03
C MET A 194 21.32 4.25 -11.07
N THR A 195 20.94 4.73 -9.89
CA THR A 195 20.13 3.97 -8.93
C THR A 195 18.78 3.56 -9.53
N PHE A 196 18.07 4.48 -10.20
CA PHE A 196 16.81 4.15 -10.89
C PHE A 196 17.02 3.16 -12.03
N VAL A 197 18.09 3.31 -12.81
CA VAL A 197 18.42 2.39 -13.92
C VAL A 197 18.67 0.97 -13.38
N ILE A 198 19.48 0.83 -12.32
CA ILE A 198 19.78 -0.47 -11.71
C ILE A 198 18.52 -1.11 -11.13
N VAL A 199 17.71 -0.34 -10.42
CA VAL A 199 16.48 -0.87 -9.79
C VAL A 199 15.44 -1.22 -10.84
N GLY A 200 15.23 -0.40 -11.86
CA GLY A 200 14.26 -0.67 -12.92
C GLY A 200 14.65 -1.87 -13.77
N LEU A 201 15.90 -1.96 -14.23
CA LEU A 201 16.38 -3.11 -14.99
C LEU A 201 16.48 -4.36 -14.12
N GLY A 202 16.97 -4.23 -12.88
CA GLY A 202 17.04 -5.33 -11.91
C GLY A 202 15.64 -5.86 -11.56
N GLY A 203 14.65 -5.00 -11.47
CA GLY A 203 13.26 -5.38 -11.26
C GLY A 203 12.67 -6.28 -12.35
N LEU A 204 13.13 -6.11 -13.59
CA LEU A 204 12.72 -6.98 -14.70
C LEU A 204 13.13 -8.44 -14.50
N LEU A 205 14.18 -8.71 -13.70
CA LEU A 205 14.58 -10.09 -13.38
C LEU A 205 13.50 -10.82 -12.57
N ALA A 206 12.65 -10.10 -11.82
CA ALA A 206 11.53 -10.70 -11.11
C ALA A 206 10.43 -11.25 -12.04
N LEU A 207 10.49 -10.96 -13.34
CA LEU A 207 9.64 -11.57 -14.35
C LEU A 207 10.03 -13.02 -14.69
N ILE A 208 11.25 -13.45 -14.38
CA ILE A 208 11.73 -14.79 -14.74
C ILE A 208 10.79 -15.89 -14.23
N PRO A 209 10.36 -15.92 -12.96
CA PRO A 209 9.41 -16.92 -12.50
C PRO A 209 8.05 -16.88 -13.24
N MET A 210 7.63 -15.71 -13.72
CA MET A 210 6.35 -15.55 -14.42
C MET A 210 6.32 -16.27 -15.78
N PHE A 211 7.44 -16.51 -16.42
CA PHE A 211 7.47 -17.31 -17.66
C PHE A 211 6.97 -18.74 -17.42
N PHE A 212 7.22 -19.29 -16.23
CA PHE A 212 6.81 -20.63 -15.82
C PHE A 212 5.38 -20.69 -15.27
N VAL A 213 4.74 -19.54 -15.01
CA VAL A 213 3.32 -19.49 -14.61
C VAL A 213 2.43 -19.76 -15.82
N LYS A 214 1.46 -20.65 -15.67
CA LYS A 214 0.41 -20.91 -16.68
C LYS A 214 -0.82 -20.08 -16.36
N GLU A 215 -1.55 -19.61 -17.37
CA GLU A 215 -2.85 -18.96 -17.16
C GLU A 215 -3.84 -20.03 -16.66
N PRO A 216 -4.46 -19.86 -15.49
CA PRO A 216 -5.44 -20.84 -15.00
C PRO A 216 -6.76 -20.73 -15.75
N ALA A 217 -7.46 -21.86 -15.91
CA ALA A 217 -8.84 -21.84 -16.35
C ALA A 217 -9.69 -21.06 -15.32
N ARG A 218 -10.59 -20.21 -15.81
CA ARG A 218 -11.47 -19.42 -14.94
C ARG A 218 -12.40 -20.32 -14.15
N ARG A 219 -12.43 -20.12 -12.85
CA ARG A 219 -13.28 -20.84 -11.92
C ARG A 219 -14.18 -19.84 -11.22
N GLY A 220 -15.30 -19.56 -11.78
CA GLY A 220 -16.29 -18.69 -11.15
C GLY A 220 -17.57 -18.71 -11.93
N VAL A 221 -18.67 -18.70 -11.22
CA VAL A 221 -19.97 -18.41 -11.83
C VAL A 221 -19.87 -17.01 -12.38
N ALA A 222 -20.21 -16.81 -13.65
CA ALA A 222 -20.38 -15.49 -14.22
C ALA A 222 -21.24 -14.67 -13.23
N ARG A 223 -20.71 -13.56 -12.72
CA ARG A 223 -21.51 -12.68 -11.86
C ARG A 223 -22.77 -12.33 -12.64
N PRO A 224 -23.98 -12.52 -12.05
CA PRO A 224 -25.19 -12.03 -12.69
C PRO A 224 -24.99 -10.54 -12.96
N ALA A 225 -25.23 -10.13 -14.20
CA ALA A 225 -25.25 -8.73 -14.61
C ALA A 225 -26.53 -8.07 -14.05
N GLY A 226 -26.58 -7.91 -12.71
CA GLY A 226 -27.66 -7.20 -12.04
C GLY A 226 -27.19 -5.82 -11.54
N PRO A 227 -28.11 -4.91 -11.20
CA PRO A 227 -27.79 -3.56 -10.73
C PRO A 227 -27.22 -3.57 -9.30
N VAL A 228 -26.06 -4.18 -9.14
CA VAL A 228 -25.31 -4.30 -7.86
C VAL A 228 -24.99 -2.92 -7.27
N ARG A 229 -25.04 -1.88 -8.11
CA ARG A 229 -24.69 -0.51 -7.72
C ARG A 229 -25.72 0.11 -6.77
N SER A 230 -26.99 -0.18 -6.95
CA SER A 230 -28.08 0.33 -6.08
C SER A 230 -28.03 -0.29 -4.69
N GLU A 231 -27.69 -1.58 -4.57
CA GLU A 231 -27.59 -2.28 -3.28
C GLU A 231 -26.40 -1.77 -2.46
N LEU A 232 -25.25 -1.53 -3.10
CA LEU A 232 -24.06 -1.00 -2.44
C LEU A 232 -24.31 0.39 -1.87
N PHE A 233 -24.86 1.32 -2.67
CA PHE A 233 -25.15 2.67 -2.22
C PHE A 233 -26.28 2.68 -1.17
N GLY A 234 -27.29 1.85 -1.31
CA GLY A 234 -28.33 1.66 -0.29
C GLY A 234 -27.77 1.19 1.04
N PHE A 235 -26.85 0.21 1.00
CA PHE A 235 -26.21 -0.31 2.21
C PHE A 235 -25.28 0.71 2.88
N ILE A 236 -24.47 1.46 2.11
CA ILE A 236 -23.63 2.53 2.63
C ILE A 236 -24.52 3.63 3.26
N SER A 237 -25.60 4.03 2.59
CA SER A 237 -26.52 5.05 3.09
C SER A 237 -27.21 4.64 4.38
N ALA A 238 -27.66 3.39 4.47
CA ALA A 238 -28.29 2.83 5.68
C ALA A 238 -27.32 2.75 6.88
N ASN A 239 -26.01 2.64 6.61
CA ASN A 239 -24.96 2.58 7.62
C ASN A 239 -24.00 3.80 7.54
N ARG A 240 -24.50 4.95 7.09
CA ARG A 240 -23.70 6.15 6.76
C ARG A 240 -22.76 6.59 7.87
N ARG A 241 -23.20 6.53 9.14
CA ARG A 241 -22.38 6.95 10.29
C ARG A 241 -21.12 6.09 10.44
N MET A 242 -21.26 4.78 10.30
CA MET A 242 -20.15 3.82 10.35
C MET A 242 -19.20 4.01 9.16
N PHE A 243 -19.74 4.03 7.92
CA PHE A 243 -18.88 4.10 6.72
C PHE A 243 -18.20 5.47 6.58
N ALA A 244 -18.90 6.57 6.91
CA ALA A 244 -18.30 7.90 6.90
C ALA A 244 -17.14 7.97 7.91
N ALA A 245 -17.33 7.51 9.13
CA ALA A 245 -16.27 7.47 10.14
C ALA A 245 -15.11 6.55 9.71
N HIS A 246 -15.42 5.33 9.24
CA HIS A 246 -14.42 4.36 8.83
C HIS A 246 -13.58 4.89 7.65
N PHE A 247 -14.23 5.33 6.57
CA PHE A 247 -13.52 5.75 5.37
C PHE A 247 -12.71 7.03 5.60
N SER A 248 -13.28 8.04 6.28
CA SER A 248 -12.55 9.28 6.54
C SER A 248 -11.41 9.08 7.54
N ALA A 249 -11.66 8.45 8.70
CA ALA A 249 -10.63 8.28 9.72
C ALA A 249 -9.42 7.50 9.21
N PHE A 250 -9.66 6.34 8.59
CA PHE A 250 -8.56 5.50 8.14
C PHE A 250 -7.87 6.02 6.87
N SER A 251 -8.56 6.76 6.00
CA SER A 251 -7.92 7.43 4.87
C SER A 251 -7.06 8.61 5.33
N ILE A 252 -7.53 9.40 6.30
CA ILE A 252 -6.75 10.49 6.89
C ILE A 252 -5.56 9.92 7.69
N SER A 253 -5.75 8.81 8.41
CA SER A 253 -4.63 8.10 9.07
C SER A 253 -3.61 7.59 8.06
N SER A 254 -4.05 7.07 6.92
CA SER A 254 -3.16 6.64 5.83
C SER A 254 -2.34 7.81 5.26
N MET A 255 -2.93 9.01 5.19
CA MET A 255 -2.22 10.23 4.77
C MET A 255 -1.00 10.50 5.68
N LEU A 256 -1.19 10.43 6.99
CA LEU A 256 -0.10 10.57 7.95
C LEU A 256 0.93 9.44 7.79
N GLY A 257 0.49 8.19 7.63
CA GLY A 257 1.38 7.04 7.45
C GLY A 257 2.26 7.16 6.21
N PHE A 258 1.70 7.48 5.05
CA PHE A 258 2.47 7.65 3.81
C PHE A 258 3.36 8.90 3.84
N GLY A 259 2.90 9.99 4.47
CA GLY A 259 3.73 11.17 4.71
C GLY A 259 4.95 10.84 5.58
N THR A 260 4.75 10.08 6.66
CA THR A 260 5.82 9.62 7.54
C THR A 260 6.85 8.75 6.79
N VAL A 261 6.38 7.73 6.06
CA VAL A 261 7.28 6.84 5.30
C VAL A 261 8.09 7.61 4.24
N ALA A 262 7.52 8.65 3.65
CA ALA A 262 8.21 9.46 2.65
C ALA A 262 9.27 10.40 3.25
N TRP A 263 8.98 11.01 4.40
CA TRP A 263 9.81 12.09 4.92
C TRP A 263 10.71 11.73 6.10
N VAL A 264 10.49 10.62 6.80
CA VAL A 264 11.41 10.16 7.86
C VAL A 264 12.83 9.90 7.32
N PRO A 265 13.04 9.31 6.13
CA PRO A 265 14.38 9.23 5.56
C PRO A 265 15.04 10.60 5.42
N THR A 266 14.32 11.59 4.89
CA THR A 266 14.81 12.96 4.72
C THR A 266 15.13 13.63 6.07
N TYR A 267 14.36 13.34 7.12
CA TYR A 267 14.65 13.82 8.48
C TYR A 267 16.03 13.34 8.98
N PHE A 268 16.33 12.05 8.84
CA PHE A 268 17.64 11.53 9.23
C PHE A 268 18.78 12.08 8.38
N ILE A 269 18.55 12.22 7.07
CA ILE A 269 19.56 12.76 6.13
C ILE A 269 19.84 14.24 6.42
N ARG A 270 18.80 15.08 6.63
CA ARG A 270 18.98 16.53 6.80
C ARG A 270 19.37 16.92 8.23
N VAL A 271 18.68 16.36 9.23
CA VAL A 271 18.80 16.79 10.63
C VAL A 271 19.94 16.05 11.35
N HIS A 272 20.14 14.77 11.02
CA HIS A 272 21.16 13.96 11.65
C HIS A 272 22.35 13.63 10.74
N GLU A 273 22.37 14.17 9.51
CA GLU A 273 23.45 14.02 8.54
C GLU A 273 23.81 12.55 8.20
N TRP A 274 22.81 11.65 8.32
CA TRP A 274 23.01 10.25 7.98
C TRP A 274 23.10 10.04 6.48
N ALA A 275 23.95 9.09 6.07
CA ALA A 275 24.01 8.70 4.67
C ALA A 275 22.70 7.99 4.27
N PRO A 276 22.18 8.21 3.04
CA PRO A 276 20.91 7.63 2.60
C PRO A 276 20.84 6.09 2.72
N GLN A 277 21.96 5.40 2.50
CA GLN A 277 22.03 3.94 2.64
C GLN A 277 21.83 3.49 4.10
N ASP A 278 22.40 4.20 5.06
CA ASP A 278 22.30 3.86 6.50
C ASP A 278 20.84 4.05 6.98
N VAL A 279 20.20 5.13 6.52
CA VAL A 279 18.78 5.35 6.74
C VAL A 279 17.95 4.23 6.12
N GLY A 280 18.26 3.83 4.90
CA GLY A 280 17.60 2.73 4.22
C GLY A 280 17.68 1.43 5.02
N TYR A 281 18.85 1.08 5.51
CA TYR A 281 19.06 -0.13 6.33
C TYR A 281 18.34 -0.04 7.68
N ALA A 282 18.50 1.05 8.44
CA ALA A 282 17.94 1.19 9.76
C ALA A 282 16.40 1.31 9.71
N TYR A 283 15.89 2.31 8.99
CA TYR A 283 14.45 2.57 8.95
C TYR A 283 13.68 1.49 8.17
N GLY A 284 14.26 0.98 7.08
CA GLY A 284 13.67 -0.12 6.32
C GLY A 284 13.52 -1.39 7.18
N SER A 285 14.51 -1.74 7.98
CA SER A 285 14.46 -2.87 8.91
C SER A 285 13.38 -2.67 9.98
N ILE A 286 13.24 -1.45 10.52
CA ILE A 286 12.18 -1.10 11.49
C ILE A 286 10.80 -1.31 10.84
N LEU A 287 10.57 -0.81 9.64
CA LEU A 287 9.30 -0.97 8.93
C LEU A 287 8.98 -2.46 8.67
N ALA A 288 9.98 -3.24 8.21
CA ALA A 288 9.78 -4.65 7.91
C ALA A 288 9.43 -5.46 9.16
N VAL A 289 10.19 -5.30 10.25
CA VAL A 289 10.06 -6.12 11.45
C VAL A 289 8.94 -5.61 12.36
N MET A 290 8.98 -4.34 12.72
CA MET A 290 8.01 -3.76 13.66
C MET A 290 6.65 -3.54 13.03
N GLY A 291 6.60 -3.22 11.72
CA GLY A 291 5.37 -3.15 10.97
C GLY A 291 4.63 -4.50 10.97
N ALA A 292 5.31 -5.58 10.59
CA ALA A 292 4.73 -6.92 10.58
C ALA A 292 4.31 -7.39 11.98
N ALA A 293 5.17 -7.20 12.98
CA ALA A 293 4.88 -7.52 14.37
C ALA A 293 3.66 -6.76 14.91
N GLY A 294 3.56 -5.46 14.57
CA GLY A 294 2.44 -4.60 14.97
C GLY A 294 1.11 -5.04 14.36
N VAL A 295 1.08 -5.39 13.07
CA VAL A 295 -0.14 -5.91 12.42
C VAL A 295 -0.65 -7.18 13.13
N ILE A 296 0.26 -8.11 13.45
CA ILE A 296 -0.08 -9.36 14.17
C ILE A 296 -0.56 -9.06 15.59
N ALA A 297 0.16 -8.18 16.31
CA ALA A 297 -0.20 -7.80 17.68
C ALA A 297 -1.57 -7.10 17.72
N GLY A 298 -1.82 -6.17 16.79
CA GLY A 298 -3.07 -5.44 16.69
C GLY A 298 -4.28 -6.38 16.52
N GLY A 299 -4.17 -7.38 15.64
CA GLY A 299 -5.21 -8.40 15.46
C GLY A 299 -5.49 -9.19 16.75
N ARG A 300 -4.43 -9.70 17.41
CA ARG A 300 -4.58 -10.48 18.65
C ARG A 300 -5.12 -9.65 19.82
N ILE A 301 -4.67 -8.39 19.95
CA ILE A 301 -5.19 -7.49 20.99
C ILE A 301 -6.67 -7.18 20.75
N ALA A 302 -7.09 -6.97 19.51
CA ALA A 302 -8.50 -6.76 19.19
C ALA A 302 -9.35 -7.99 19.55
N GLU A 303 -8.93 -9.21 19.19
CA GLU A 303 -9.59 -10.45 19.58
C GLU A 303 -9.68 -10.60 21.11
N TRP A 304 -8.61 -10.26 21.83
CA TRP A 304 -8.62 -10.27 23.30
C TRP A 304 -9.60 -9.22 23.85
N MET A 305 -9.66 -8.02 23.29
CA MET A 305 -10.61 -6.98 23.71
C MET A 305 -12.05 -7.42 23.48
N GLU A 306 -12.33 -8.04 22.33
CA GLU A 306 -13.66 -8.62 22.03
C GLU A 306 -14.04 -9.71 23.04
N SER A 307 -13.11 -10.61 23.38
CA SER A 307 -13.33 -11.65 24.41
C SER A 307 -13.64 -11.09 25.81
N LYS A 308 -13.22 -9.84 26.06
CA LYS A 308 -13.53 -9.07 27.30
C LYS A 308 -14.79 -8.22 27.17
N GLY A 309 -15.54 -8.34 26.07
CA GLY A 309 -16.82 -7.63 25.86
C GLY A 309 -16.69 -6.25 25.21
N VAL A 310 -15.52 -5.86 24.71
CA VAL A 310 -15.36 -4.61 23.96
C VAL A 310 -15.80 -4.84 22.52
N VAL A 311 -17.10 -4.70 22.25
CA VAL A 311 -17.71 -5.02 20.94
C VAL A 311 -17.16 -4.16 19.80
N ASP A 312 -16.75 -2.92 20.07
CA ASP A 312 -16.23 -1.96 19.10
C ASP A 312 -14.69 -1.85 19.13
N ALA A 313 -13.99 -2.94 19.46
CA ALA A 313 -12.54 -3.04 19.51
C ALA A 313 -11.87 -2.53 18.22
N TYR A 314 -12.48 -2.73 17.05
CA TYR A 314 -11.98 -2.28 15.74
C TYR A 314 -11.87 -0.75 15.60
N PHE A 315 -12.52 0.04 16.46
CA PHE A 315 -12.34 1.49 16.51
C PHE A 315 -11.61 1.92 17.77
N VAL A 316 -11.85 1.25 18.92
CA VAL A 316 -11.22 1.59 20.20
C VAL A 316 -9.71 1.35 20.17
N LEU A 317 -9.27 0.21 19.67
CA LEU A 317 -7.83 -0.11 19.62
C LEU A 317 -7.05 0.85 18.70
N PRO A 318 -7.52 1.18 17.47
CA PRO A 318 -6.92 2.24 16.67
C PRO A 318 -6.84 3.60 17.37
N MET A 319 -7.87 4.01 18.10
CA MET A 319 -7.83 5.27 18.86
C MET A 319 -6.69 5.27 19.87
N ILE A 320 -6.54 4.20 20.64
CA ILE A 320 -5.48 4.08 21.67
C ILE A 320 -4.11 4.00 20.99
N SER A 321 -3.95 3.12 20.00
CA SER A 321 -2.64 2.88 19.36
C SER A 321 -2.15 4.09 18.58
N LEU A 322 -3.02 4.79 17.84
CA LEU A 322 -2.63 5.99 17.10
C LEU A 322 -2.30 7.16 18.04
N SER A 323 -3.03 7.31 19.18
CA SER A 323 -2.69 8.32 20.18
C SER A 323 -1.31 8.04 20.79
N ALA A 324 -1.03 6.80 21.15
CA ALA A 324 0.29 6.42 21.65
C ALA A 324 1.38 6.58 20.57
N THR A 325 1.09 6.22 19.31
CA THR A 325 1.97 6.47 18.15
C THR A 325 2.36 7.93 18.07
N ALA A 326 1.39 8.86 18.17
CA ALA A 326 1.65 10.29 18.07
C ALA A 326 2.60 10.77 19.19
N VAL A 327 2.45 10.26 20.41
CA VAL A 327 3.35 10.60 21.53
C VAL A 327 4.79 10.20 21.21
N PHE A 328 5.03 8.94 20.84
CA PHE A 328 6.38 8.47 20.52
C PHE A 328 6.95 9.17 19.29
N PHE A 329 6.13 9.36 18.25
CA PHE A 329 6.57 9.97 17.00
C PHE A 329 6.91 11.44 17.15
N ILE A 330 6.06 12.23 17.82
CA ILE A 330 6.32 13.64 18.09
C ILE A 330 7.56 13.78 18.99
N SER A 331 7.71 12.89 19.98
CA SER A 331 8.91 12.86 20.81
C SER A 331 10.18 12.57 20.02
N ALA A 332 10.12 11.65 19.04
CA ALA A 332 11.23 11.36 18.15
C ALA A 332 11.62 12.58 17.29
N MET A 333 10.61 13.29 16.76
CA MET A 333 10.86 14.40 15.83
C MET A 333 11.31 15.70 16.50
N LEU A 334 10.90 15.95 17.77
CA LEU A 334 11.12 17.25 18.42
C LEU A 334 12.10 17.19 19.59
N PHE A 335 12.19 16.07 20.29
CA PHE A 335 12.90 16.00 21.59
C PHE A 335 14.03 14.97 21.61
N ALA A 336 14.21 14.16 20.57
CA ALA A 336 15.32 13.21 20.54
C ALA A 336 16.66 13.95 20.33
N PRO A 337 17.59 13.85 21.29
CA PRO A 337 18.87 14.55 21.21
C PRO A 337 19.85 13.88 20.23
N THR A 338 19.65 12.60 19.91
CA THR A 338 20.48 11.84 18.97
C THR A 338 19.63 11.01 18.01
N ALA A 339 20.21 10.63 16.88
CA ALA A 339 19.55 9.79 15.87
C ALA A 339 19.13 8.43 16.42
N GLU A 340 19.93 7.83 17.31
CA GLU A 340 19.65 6.52 17.90
C GLU A 340 18.42 6.57 18.81
N ILE A 341 18.26 7.64 19.58
CA ILE A 341 17.07 7.85 20.43
C ILE A 341 15.86 8.09 19.54
N ALA A 342 15.98 8.89 18.49
CA ALA A 342 14.92 9.07 17.51
C ALA A 342 14.49 7.73 16.89
N LEU A 343 15.43 6.89 16.46
CA LEU A 343 15.15 5.54 15.93
C LEU A 343 14.46 4.66 16.98
N GLY A 344 14.91 4.67 18.23
CA GLY A 344 14.27 3.89 19.31
C GLY A 344 12.81 4.29 19.51
N LEU A 345 12.50 5.58 19.49
CA LEU A 345 11.12 6.09 19.55
C LEU A 345 10.31 5.74 18.30
N ILE A 346 10.94 5.75 17.12
CA ILE A 346 10.31 5.34 15.85
C ILE A 346 10.00 3.84 15.85
N VAL A 347 10.81 2.99 16.49
CA VAL A 347 10.50 1.55 16.67
C VAL A 347 9.15 1.40 17.37
N CYS A 348 8.95 2.07 18.51
CA CYS A 348 7.67 2.04 19.24
C CYS A 348 6.51 2.61 18.41
N SER A 349 6.74 3.75 17.78
CA SER A 349 5.77 4.41 16.92
C SER A 349 5.33 3.52 15.74
N THR A 350 6.28 2.89 15.04
CA THR A 350 6.00 2.00 13.89
C THR A 350 5.22 0.76 14.32
N PHE A 351 5.59 0.16 15.45
CA PHE A 351 4.86 -0.98 16.00
C PHE A 351 3.40 -0.64 16.28
N LEU A 352 3.15 0.46 17.00
CA LEU A 352 1.81 0.89 17.39
C LEU A 352 0.96 1.38 16.19
N SER A 353 1.56 2.11 15.25
CA SER A 353 0.86 2.61 14.06
C SER A 353 0.39 1.49 13.12
N SER A 354 0.96 0.30 13.25
CA SER A 354 0.61 -0.86 12.42
C SER A 354 -0.61 -1.63 12.96
N PHE A 355 -1.07 -1.39 14.19
CA PHE A 355 -2.23 -2.07 14.78
C PHE A 355 -3.52 -1.89 13.96
N PRO A 356 -3.86 -0.69 13.47
CA PRO A 356 -5.09 -0.50 12.69
C PRO A 356 -5.14 -1.28 11.38
N VAL A 357 -4.01 -1.64 10.79
CA VAL A 357 -3.93 -2.17 9.42
C VAL A 357 -4.81 -3.40 9.20
N SER A 358 -4.78 -4.38 10.10
CA SER A 358 -5.65 -5.56 10.02
C SER A 358 -7.10 -5.22 10.38
N LEU A 359 -7.30 -4.28 11.30
CA LEU A 359 -8.62 -3.94 11.84
C LEU A 359 -9.49 -3.17 10.86
N ILE A 360 -8.87 -2.39 9.97
CA ILE A 360 -9.56 -1.63 8.92
C ILE A 360 -10.42 -2.57 8.06
N ILE A 361 -9.82 -3.61 7.53
CA ILE A 361 -10.53 -4.56 6.65
C ILE A 361 -11.45 -5.46 7.46
N THR A 362 -11.04 -5.87 8.66
CA THR A 362 -11.85 -6.70 9.54
C THR A 362 -13.17 -6.01 9.93
N ALA A 363 -13.13 -4.71 10.27
CA ALA A 363 -14.34 -3.93 10.57
C ALA A 363 -15.33 -3.91 9.39
N LEU A 364 -14.83 -3.72 8.16
CA LEU A 364 -15.66 -3.76 6.95
C LEU A 364 -16.27 -5.15 6.72
N GLN A 365 -15.49 -6.20 6.89
CA GLN A 365 -15.95 -7.57 6.68
C GLN A 365 -16.93 -8.02 7.76
N ALA A 366 -16.73 -7.64 9.01
CA ALA A 366 -17.59 -8.00 10.13
C ALA A 366 -18.98 -7.33 10.06
N THR A 367 -19.06 -6.13 9.48
CA THR A 367 -20.31 -5.36 9.40
C THR A 367 -21.08 -5.54 8.09
N SER A 368 -20.50 -6.24 7.10
CA SER A 368 -21.02 -6.24 5.73
C SER A 368 -21.49 -7.62 5.27
N PRO A 369 -22.58 -7.71 4.47
CA PRO A 369 -23.00 -8.93 3.80
C PRO A 369 -21.91 -9.46 2.87
N ASN A 370 -21.79 -10.79 2.74
CA ASN A 370 -20.75 -11.45 1.94
C ASN A 370 -20.67 -10.92 0.49
N GLN A 371 -21.81 -10.58 -0.12
CA GLN A 371 -21.90 -10.10 -1.50
C GLN A 371 -21.27 -8.72 -1.69
N LEU A 372 -21.26 -7.88 -0.66
CA LEU A 372 -20.79 -6.49 -0.71
C LEU A 372 -19.36 -6.30 -0.18
N ARG A 373 -18.79 -7.28 0.54
CA ARG A 373 -17.46 -7.17 1.18
C ARG A 373 -16.36 -6.73 0.22
N GLY A 374 -16.26 -7.35 -0.94
CA GLY A 374 -15.24 -7.01 -1.93
C GLY A 374 -15.40 -5.59 -2.51
N GLN A 375 -16.65 -5.17 -2.76
CA GLN A 375 -16.94 -3.83 -3.28
C GLN A 375 -16.65 -2.75 -2.25
N LEU A 376 -17.07 -2.93 -0.99
CA LEU A 376 -16.78 -2.01 0.10
C LEU A 376 -15.28 -1.85 0.35
N THR A 377 -14.55 -2.97 0.33
CA THR A 377 -13.09 -2.95 0.43
C THR A 377 -12.46 -2.17 -0.73
N SER A 378 -12.95 -2.35 -1.95
CA SER A 378 -12.47 -1.62 -3.13
C SER A 378 -12.75 -0.12 -3.04
N VAL A 379 -13.95 0.27 -2.58
CA VAL A 379 -14.30 1.69 -2.35
C VAL A 379 -13.39 2.29 -1.28
N TYR A 380 -13.16 1.57 -0.17
CA TYR A 380 -12.24 2.02 0.86
C TYR A 380 -10.83 2.25 0.30
N TYR A 381 -10.25 1.27 -0.40
CA TYR A 381 -8.90 1.44 -0.98
C TYR A 381 -8.84 2.56 -2.02
N PHE A 382 -9.89 2.77 -2.80
CA PHE A 382 -9.98 3.91 -3.71
C PHE A 382 -9.85 5.23 -2.95
N VAL A 383 -10.65 5.43 -1.90
CA VAL A 383 -10.63 6.65 -1.07
C VAL A 383 -9.29 6.79 -0.33
N ALA A 384 -8.79 5.70 0.25
CA ALA A 384 -7.54 5.70 1.01
C ALA A 384 -6.31 5.98 0.13
N ASN A 385 -6.28 5.51 -1.12
CA ASN A 385 -5.19 5.83 -2.04
C ASN A 385 -5.20 7.30 -2.44
N ILE A 386 -6.37 7.84 -2.79
CA ILE A 386 -6.47 9.26 -3.21
C ILE A 386 -6.18 10.19 -2.03
N LEU A 387 -6.84 9.99 -0.89
CA LEU A 387 -6.65 10.87 0.27
C LEU A 387 -5.38 10.57 1.05
N GLY A 388 -4.93 9.31 1.08
CA GLY A 388 -3.76 8.90 1.85
C GLY A 388 -2.47 8.99 1.04
N VAL A 389 -2.30 8.10 0.07
CA VAL A 389 -1.02 7.96 -0.65
C VAL A 389 -0.72 9.18 -1.51
N ALA A 390 -1.72 9.74 -2.21
CA ALA A 390 -1.51 10.87 -3.10
C ALA A 390 -1.17 12.15 -2.34
N SER A 391 -1.81 12.41 -1.19
CA SER A 391 -1.65 13.68 -0.46
C SER A 391 -0.69 13.61 0.74
N GLY A 392 -0.41 12.41 1.27
CA GLY A 392 0.41 12.25 2.47
C GLY A 392 1.77 12.93 2.40
N PRO A 393 2.61 12.62 1.42
CA PRO A 393 3.91 13.28 1.26
C PRO A 393 3.78 14.79 1.08
N THR A 394 2.75 15.24 0.34
CA THR A 394 2.54 16.65 0.01
C THR A 394 2.13 17.49 1.24
N VAL A 395 1.34 16.94 2.15
CA VAL A 395 0.95 17.65 3.39
C VAL A 395 2.17 17.99 4.24
N VAL A 396 3.11 17.07 4.40
CA VAL A 396 4.36 17.33 5.16
C VAL A 396 5.22 18.37 4.42
N ALA A 397 5.33 18.25 3.10
CA ALA A 397 6.10 19.19 2.28
C ALA A 397 5.54 20.63 2.34
N LEU A 398 4.20 20.77 2.25
CA LEU A 398 3.55 22.08 2.38
C LEU A 398 3.83 22.75 3.74
N LEU A 399 3.86 21.95 4.82
CA LEU A 399 4.25 22.48 6.12
C LEU A 399 5.70 22.95 6.12
N THR A 400 6.62 22.21 5.53
CA THR A 400 8.04 22.56 5.45
C THR A 400 8.26 23.82 4.61
N ASP A 401 7.70 23.86 3.39
CA ASP A 401 7.96 24.94 2.41
C ASP A 401 7.21 26.24 2.75
N TYR A 402 5.95 26.18 3.22
CA TYR A 402 5.10 27.37 3.33
C TYR A 402 4.81 27.80 4.76
N VAL A 403 4.76 26.84 5.74
CA VAL A 403 4.50 27.18 7.15
C VAL A 403 5.82 27.49 7.85
N TYR A 404 6.77 26.56 7.81
CA TYR A 404 8.07 26.73 8.48
C TYR A 404 9.08 27.49 7.60
N ARG A 405 8.99 27.37 6.29
CA ARG A 405 9.91 27.98 5.31
C ARG A 405 11.38 27.66 5.59
N ASP A 406 11.63 26.46 6.07
CA ASP A 406 12.93 25.97 6.50
C ASP A 406 13.02 24.47 6.21
N GLU A 407 13.94 24.07 5.34
CA GLU A 407 14.15 22.67 4.98
C GLU A 407 14.59 21.79 6.16
N MET A 408 15.27 22.39 7.14
CA MET A 408 15.67 21.71 8.38
C MET A 408 14.48 21.46 9.32
N ALA A 409 13.36 22.15 9.11
CA ALA A 409 12.15 21.99 9.90
C ALA A 409 11.31 20.74 9.52
N VAL A 410 11.81 19.84 8.67
CA VAL A 410 11.10 18.60 8.29
C VAL A 410 10.63 17.79 9.50
N GLY A 411 11.40 17.70 10.57
CA GLY A 411 10.98 17.07 11.82
C GLY A 411 9.80 17.79 12.47
N ARG A 412 9.80 19.14 12.47
CA ARG A 412 8.68 19.94 12.98
C ARG A 412 7.44 19.74 12.12
N SER A 413 7.59 19.68 10.80
CA SER A 413 6.49 19.44 9.85
C SER A 413 5.83 18.07 10.10
N LEU A 414 6.63 17.01 10.28
CA LEU A 414 6.17 15.67 10.62
C LEU A 414 5.44 15.64 11.97
N ALA A 415 6.01 16.30 13.00
CA ALA A 415 5.39 16.39 14.32
C ALA A 415 4.06 17.15 14.27
N THR A 416 4.00 18.29 13.56
CA THR A 416 2.79 19.09 13.39
C THR A 416 1.72 18.32 12.65
N ALA A 417 2.06 17.62 11.54
CA ALA A 417 1.12 16.76 10.83
C ALA A 417 0.54 15.69 11.78
N SER A 418 1.39 15.04 12.60
CA SER A 418 0.95 14.05 13.56
C SER A 418 0.07 14.66 14.67
N ALA A 419 0.44 15.82 15.21
CA ALA A 419 -0.30 16.50 16.27
C ALA A 419 -1.68 16.98 15.84
N VAL A 420 -1.84 17.34 14.56
CA VAL A 420 -3.14 17.79 14.01
C VAL A 420 -3.99 16.62 13.52
N ILE A 421 -3.39 15.71 12.76
CA ILE A 421 -4.14 14.62 12.12
C ILE A 421 -4.61 13.58 13.13
N THR A 422 -3.78 13.20 14.10
CA THR A 422 -4.13 12.13 15.04
C THR A 422 -5.38 12.45 15.88
N PRO A 423 -5.52 13.63 16.51
CA PRO A 423 -6.76 13.98 17.22
C PRO A 423 -7.98 13.97 16.31
N ILE A 424 -7.87 14.45 15.08
CA ILE A 424 -8.96 14.41 14.10
C ILE A 424 -9.42 12.97 13.85
N VAL A 425 -8.48 12.05 13.60
CA VAL A 425 -8.77 10.62 13.41
C VAL A 425 -9.44 10.02 14.64
N VAL A 426 -8.90 10.28 15.83
CA VAL A 426 -9.45 9.77 17.09
C VAL A 426 -10.87 10.28 17.32
N ILE A 427 -11.13 11.57 17.10
CA ILE A 427 -12.47 12.18 17.22
C ILE A 427 -13.45 11.53 16.23
N ILE A 428 -13.07 11.37 14.97
CA ILE A 428 -13.92 10.75 13.95
C ILE A 428 -14.25 9.30 14.33
N LEU A 429 -13.27 8.52 14.78
CA LEU A 429 -13.50 7.15 15.25
C LEU A 429 -14.42 7.12 16.47
N ALA A 430 -14.22 8.02 17.44
CA ALA A 430 -15.06 8.11 18.64
C ALA A 430 -16.52 8.38 18.27
N PHE A 431 -16.79 9.33 17.38
CA PHE A 431 -18.14 9.61 16.86
C PHE A 431 -18.70 8.45 16.02
N GLY A 432 -17.85 7.65 15.40
CA GLY A 432 -18.22 6.48 14.61
C GLY A 432 -18.59 5.24 15.42
N ARG A 433 -18.13 5.13 16.69
CA ARG A 433 -18.33 3.93 17.54
C ARG A 433 -19.80 3.45 17.62
N PRO A 434 -20.80 4.30 17.86
CA PRO A 434 -22.18 3.85 17.88
C PRO A 434 -22.62 3.23 16.56
N GLY A 435 -22.24 3.84 15.43
CA GLY A 435 -22.55 3.29 14.11
C GLY A 435 -21.88 1.93 13.84
N LEU A 436 -20.65 1.71 14.33
CA LEU A 436 -20.00 0.40 14.27
C LEU A 436 -20.73 -0.65 15.10
N ARG A 437 -21.11 -0.32 16.34
CA ARG A 437 -21.89 -1.23 17.23
C ARG A 437 -23.22 -1.62 16.60
N GLU A 438 -23.95 -0.66 16.04
CA GLU A 438 -25.20 -0.90 15.33
C GLU A 438 -24.98 -1.80 14.09
N GLY A 439 -23.91 -1.55 13.31
CA GLY A 439 -23.57 -2.37 12.16
C GLY A 439 -23.24 -3.82 12.54
N LEU A 440 -22.47 -4.02 13.61
CA LEU A 440 -22.15 -5.35 14.13
C LEU A 440 -23.39 -6.08 14.67
N ALA A 441 -24.27 -5.38 15.38
CA ALA A 441 -25.53 -5.96 15.89
C ALA A 441 -26.45 -6.40 14.74
N ARG A 442 -26.60 -5.58 13.68
CA ARG A 442 -27.37 -5.95 12.48
C ARG A 442 -26.74 -7.14 11.75
N ALA A 443 -25.42 -7.18 11.62
CA ALA A 443 -24.73 -8.30 11.00
C ALA A 443 -24.96 -9.59 11.80
N ALA A 444 -24.87 -9.54 13.13
CA ALA A 444 -25.15 -10.69 13.99
C ALA A 444 -26.57 -11.22 13.82
N GLN A 445 -27.56 -10.37 13.66
CA GLN A 445 -28.95 -10.78 13.39
C GLN A 445 -29.12 -11.46 12.03
N LEU A 446 -28.41 -10.97 10.98
CA LEU A 446 -28.45 -11.55 9.63
C LEU A 446 -27.80 -12.92 9.54
N TYR A 447 -26.83 -13.21 10.42
CA TYR A 447 -26.10 -14.48 10.46
C TYR A 447 -26.54 -15.40 11.60
N ALA A 448 -27.49 -14.98 12.44
CA ALA A 448 -28.10 -15.86 13.44
C ALA A 448 -28.75 -17.06 12.70
N PRO A 449 -28.45 -18.32 13.08
CA PRO A 449 -29.17 -19.46 12.52
C PRO A 449 -30.64 -19.24 12.77
N ALA A 450 -31.46 -19.37 11.70
CA ALA A 450 -32.92 -19.33 11.84
C ALA A 450 -33.28 -20.26 13.01
N ALA A 451 -33.87 -19.69 14.07
CA ALA A 451 -34.36 -20.48 15.19
C ALA A 451 -35.24 -21.58 14.60
N LYS A 452 -34.87 -22.84 14.84
CA LYS A 452 -35.69 -23.97 14.43
C LYS A 452 -37.06 -23.75 15.04
N ALA A 453 -38.01 -23.33 14.21
CA ALA A 453 -39.42 -23.28 14.56
C ALA A 453 -40.00 -24.70 14.57
#